data_44815e2908f02299641e5d950e85649c
#
_entry.id   44815e2908f02299641e5d950e85649c
#
_cell.length_a   1.000
_cell.length_b   1.000
_cell.length_c   1.000
_cell.angle_alpha   90.00
_cell.angle_beta   90.00
_cell.angle_gamma   90.00
#
_symmetry.space_group_name_H-M   'P 1'
#
loop_
_entity.id
_entity.type
_entity.pdbx_description
1 polymer ?
#
loop_
_entity_poly.entity_id
_entity_poly.type
_entity_poly.pdbx_seq_one_letter_code
_entity_poly.pdbx_strand_id
1 'polypeptide(L)'
;LFRSDQNGELDDIRVKINGELQRAYNYPKITGHINIGDEVLLNTTAVELSLGTGGYHFVIANLNNLESNFTKGGHIMKLRYTPLQVKVDSVEEQESAYHKNIEEFSNLDNMPVVVGSLHSMLTPFVASYKRLNPKKKLVYIMTDGAALPIYLSKNVDTLKKKGLIDNTITIGSAFGGDYECINIYTALITAKEVLKADVVFVSMGPGIAGTGTKYGFTGIEQGPILDAVQKLGGMPISIPRISFADQRERHKGISHHSITVLKEIVNVSVNLPICTYNEEQLCYIKEQLRNNKLELKHNIVYINNENSKADLEYFELKVRSMGRNFDQDKEFFEAASTAAYYLAEVCDDSRRENHK
;
A
#
# COMPACT_ATOMS: atom_id res chain seq x y z
N LEU A 1 -5.04 30.33 -2.96
CA LEU A 1 -5.81 29.37 -3.77
C LEU A 1 -6.08 28.14 -2.92
N PHE A 2 -7.32 27.88 -2.67
CA PHE A 2 -7.82 26.74 -1.91
C PHE A 2 -8.34 25.70 -2.89
N ARG A 3 -7.95 24.44 -2.72
CA ARG A 3 -8.46 23.33 -3.50
C ARG A 3 -8.60 22.12 -2.57
N SER A 4 -9.84 21.85 -2.16
CA SER A 4 -10.19 20.63 -1.45
C SER A 4 -10.25 19.44 -2.41
N ASP A 5 -9.96 18.24 -1.93
CA ASP A 5 -10.30 17.02 -2.64
C ASP A 5 -11.85 16.86 -2.67
N GLN A 6 -12.36 15.96 -3.53
CA GLN A 6 -13.81 15.78 -3.69
C GLN A 6 -14.51 15.27 -2.42
N ASN A 7 -13.77 14.70 -1.46
CA ASN A 7 -14.30 14.13 -0.23
C ASN A 7 -14.14 15.08 0.97
N GLY A 8 -13.41 16.20 0.81
CA GLY A 8 -13.13 17.14 1.89
C GLY A 8 -12.20 16.60 2.98
N GLU A 9 -11.39 15.59 2.65
CA GLU A 9 -10.48 14.91 3.61
C GLU A 9 -9.03 15.40 3.53
N LEU A 10 -8.68 16.01 2.39
CA LEU A 10 -7.38 16.64 2.14
C LEU A 10 -7.55 17.93 1.37
N ASP A 11 -7.07 19.03 1.94
CA ASP A 11 -7.02 20.33 1.28
C ASP A 11 -5.60 20.62 0.78
N ASP A 12 -5.44 20.91 -0.51
CA ASP A 12 -4.21 21.48 -1.10
C ASP A 12 -4.36 23.02 -1.11
N ILE A 13 -3.71 23.69 -0.18
CA ILE A 13 -3.86 25.12 0.06
C ILE A 13 -2.59 25.90 -0.25
N ARG A 14 -2.75 27.20 -0.45
CA ARG A 14 -1.66 28.17 -0.53
C ARG A 14 -1.64 29.00 0.75
N VAL A 15 -0.48 29.01 1.38
CA VAL A 15 -0.21 29.78 2.61
C VAL A 15 0.84 30.84 2.34
N LYS A 16 0.71 31.99 3.01
CA LYS A 16 1.69 33.08 2.92
C LYS A 16 2.63 33.00 4.11
N ILE A 17 3.91 32.76 3.85
CA ILE A 17 4.98 32.69 4.87
C ILE A 17 5.98 33.78 4.53
N ASN A 18 6.25 34.71 5.43
CA ASN A 18 7.20 35.83 5.24
C ASN A 18 7.00 36.58 3.91
N GLY A 19 5.75 36.74 3.46
CA GLY A 19 5.41 37.44 2.24
C GLY A 19 5.32 36.58 0.98
N GLU A 20 5.83 35.35 1.00
CA GLU A 20 5.86 34.43 -0.14
C GLU A 20 4.71 33.40 -0.07
N LEU A 21 4.15 33.03 -1.24
CA LEU A 21 3.13 31.98 -1.34
C LEU A 21 3.78 30.60 -1.45
N GLN A 22 3.49 29.74 -0.49
CA GLN A 22 3.98 28.36 -0.42
C GLN A 22 2.82 27.38 -0.38
N ARG A 23 3.10 26.08 -0.58
CA ARG A 23 2.07 25.03 -0.61
C ARG A 23 1.97 24.33 0.74
N ALA A 24 0.73 24.03 1.17
CA ALA A 24 0.54 23.21 2.37
C ALA A 24 -0.63 22.24 2.17
N TYR A 25 -0.57 21.14 2.90
CA TYR A 25 -1.69 20.23 3.08
C TYR A 25 -2.39 20.50 4.41
N ASN A 26 -3.71 20.49 4.39
CA ASN A 26 -4.57 20.45 5.54
C ASN A 26 -5.36 19.15 5.55
N TYR A 27 -5.55 18.55 6.72
CA TYR A 27 -6.42 17.41 6.95
C TYR A 27 -7.64 17.85 7.76
N PRO A 28 -8.79 18.20 7.13
CA PRO A 28 -9.93 18.79 7.84
C PRO A 28 -10.46 17.94 9.01
N LYS A 29 -10.33 16.61 8.92
CA LYS A 29 -10.70 15.71 10.02
C LYS A 29 -9.83 15.85 11.26
N ILE A 30 -8.62 16.41 11.13
CA ILE A 30 -7.69 16.60 12.24
C ILE A 30 -7.70 18.04 12.72
N THR A 31 -7.61 18.98 11.79
CA THR A 31 -7.35 20.40 12.07
C THR A 31 -8.54 21.32 11.78
N GLY A 32 -9.67 20.74 11.37
CA GLY A 32 -10.86 21.49 10.94
C GLY A 32 -10.74 22.07 9.54
N HIS A 33 -11.83 22.65 9.07
CA HIS A 33 -11.86 23.35 7.80
C HIS A 33 -11.14 24.70 7.89
N ILE A 34 -10.46 25.06 6.81
CA ILE A 34 -9.74 26.33 6.67
C ILE A 34 -10.43 27.19 5.63
N ASN A 35 -10.65 28.45 5.93
CA ASN A 35 -11.17 29.45 5.01
C ASN A 35 -10.05 30.37 4.50
N ILE A 36 -10.31 31.03 3.37
CA ILE A 36 -9.38 32.04 2.85
C ILE A 36 -9.33 33.19 3.84
N GLY A 37 -8.13 33.54 4.30
CA GLY A 37 -7.89 34.58 5.29
C GLY A 37 -7.64 34.06 6.70
N ASP A 38 -7.85 32.76 6.95
CA ASP A 38 -7.51 32.15 8.23
C ASP A 38 -6.00 32.16 8.49
N GLU A 39 -5.64 32.33 9.73
CA GLU A 39 -4.27 32.18 10.23
C GLU A 39 -4.04 30.73 10.68
N VAL A 40 -2.95 30.11 10.22
CA VAL A 40 -2.65 28.70 10.49
C VAL A 40 -1.26 28.50 11.04
N LEU A 41 -1.13 27.56 11.97
CA LEU A 41 0.17 27.06 12.42
C LEU A 41 0.65 25.95 11.48
N LEU A 42 1.90 26.02 11.04
CA LEU A 42 2.48 25.10 10.05
C LEU A 42 3.67 24.32 10.59
N ASN A 43 3.76 23.06 10.21
CA ASN A 43 4.99 22.30 10.24
C ASN A 43 5.76 22.54 8.93
N THR A 44 6.90 23.23 9.01
CA THR A 44 7.74 23.61 7.88
C THR A 44 8.97 22.73 7.72
N THR A 45 9.25 21.87 8.69
CA THR A 45 10.49 21.09 8.86
C THR A 45 10.95 20.39 7.57
N ALA A 46 10.04 19.70 6.89
CA ALA A 46 10.41 18.90 5.72
C ALA A 46 10.81 19.76 4.51
N VAL A 47 10.16 20.92 4.34
CA VAL A 47 10.50 21.85 3.25
C VAL A 47 11.83 22.56 3.54
N GLU A 48 12.02 23.03 4.78
CA GLU A 48 13.26 23.69 5.21
C GLU A 48 14.49 22.78 5.09
N LEU A 49 14.32 21.48 5.42
CA LEU A 49 15.38 20.49 5.31
C LEU A 49 15.46 19.83 3.93
N SER A 50 14.67 20.29 2.94
CA SER A 50 14.61 19.70 1.59
C SER A 50 14.32 18.18 1.60
N LEU A 51 13.50 17.72 2.53
CA LEU A 51 13.07 16.32 2.63
C LEU A 51 11.89 16.04 1.70
N GLY A 52 11.70 14.77 1.35
CA GLY A 52 10.86 14.27 0.28
C GLY A 52 9.33 14.42 0.43
N THR A 53 8.83 15.60 0.82
CA THR A 53 7.37 15.89 0.91
C THR A 53 6.80 16.56 -0.34
N GLY A 54 7.56 16.64 -1.43
CA GLY A 54 7.13 17.32 -2.66
C GLY A 54 6.97 18.82 -2.51
N GLY A 55 7.61 19.46 -1.52
CA GLY A 55 7.58 20.89 -1.26
C GLY A 55 6.28 21.36 -0.57
N TYR A 56 5.63 20.49 0.21
CA TYR A 56 4.46 20.83 0.99
C TYR A 56 4.80 20.97 2.48
N HIS A 57 4.27 22.04 3.08
CA HIS A 57 4.12 22.15 4.53
C HIS A 57 2.88 21.39 4.99
N PHE A 58 2.73 21.22 6.30
CA PHE A 58 1.56 20.59 6.89
C PHE A 58 0.92 21.52 7.93
N VAL A 59 -0.40 21.69 7.85
CA VAL A 59 -1.14 22.46 8.85
C VAL A 59 -1.19 21.65 10.16
N ILE A 60 -0.82 22.31 11.27
CA ILE A 60 -0.91 21.77 12.63
C ILE A 60 -2.23 22.22 13.28
N ALA A 61 -2.63 23.47 13.08
CA ALA A 61 -3.86 24.03 13.64
C ALA A 61 -4.35 25.22 12.82
N ASN A 62 -5.68 25.42 12.79
CA ASN A 62 -6.32 26.66 12.36
C ASN A 62 -6.51 27.56 13.59
N LEU A 63 -5.83 28.71 13.64
CA LEU A 63 -5.90 29.61 14.80
C LEU A 63 -7.21 30.40 14.91
N ASN A 64 -7.98 30.45 13.81
CA ASN A 64 -9.28 31.09 13.79
C ASN A 64 -10.43 30.14 14.16
N ASN A 65 -10.18 28.84 14.17
CA ASN A 65 -11.15 27.82 14.58
C ASN A 65 -10.44 26.71 15.39
N LEU A 66 -10.58 26.79 16.71
CA LEU A 66 -9.98 25.85 17.65
C LEU A 66 -10.92 24.69 18.03
N GLU A 67 -12.11 24.64 17.45
CA GLU A 67 -13.07 23.56 17.71
C GLU A 67 -12.72 22.34 16.88
N SER A 68 -12.66 21.18 17.53
CA SER A 68 -12.56 19.88 16.87
C SER A 68 -13.86 19.11 17.07
N ASN A 69 -14.46 18.67 15.97
CA ASN A 69 -15.66 17.83 16.02
C ASN A 69 -15.26 16.36 16.15
N PHE A 70 -15.48 15.80 17.34
CA PHE A 70 -15.28 14.36 17.57
C PHE A 70 -16.56 13.60 17.22
N THR A 71 -16.41 12.52 16.44
CA THR A 71 -17.51 11.58 16.19
C THR A 71 -17.84 10.82 17.48
N LYS A 72 -19.12 10.46 17.68
CA LYS A 72 -19.54 9.55 18.75
C LYS A 72 -19.20 8.10 18.36
N GLY A 73 -19.00 7.22 19.37
CA GLY A 73 -18.66 5.82 19.14
C GLY A 73 -17.15 5.58 19.03
N GLY A 74 -16.73 4.34 19.21
CA GLY A 74 -15.34 3.91 19.20
C GLY A 74 -14.46 4.50 20.32
N HIS A 75 -13.41 3.80 20.67
CA HIS A 75 -12.48 4.26 21.71
C HIS A 75 -11.02 4.00 21.35
N ILE A 76 -10.75 3.56 20.13
CA ILE A 76 -9.38 3.33 19.65
C ILE A 76 -8.77 4.65 19.20
N MET A 77 -7.62 4.97 19.77
CA MET A 77 -6.83 6.15 19.41
C MET A 77 -5.67 5.75 18.52
N LYS A 78 -5.56 6.37 17.36
CA LYS A 78 -4.35 6.37 16.52
C LYS A 78 -3.53 7.62 16.80
N LEU A 79 -2.22 7.60 16.51
CA LEU A 79 -1.28 8.65 16.92
C LEU A 79 -1.36 8.96 18.42
N ARG A 80 -1.53 7.92 19.23
CA ARG A 80 -1.71 8.02 20.69
C ARG A 80 -0.60 8.85 21.34
N TYR A 81 -1.00 9.64 22.35
CA TYR A 81 -0.11 10.49 23.16
C TYR A 81 0.60 11.59 22.35
N THR A 82 0.07 11.97 21.20
CA THR A 82 0.52 13.13 20.44
C THR A 82 -0.56 14.19 20.34
N PRO A 83 -0.22 15.45 20.05
CA PRO A 83 -1.22 16.50 19.84
C PRO A 83 -2.18 16.23 18.65
N LEU A 84 -1.81 15.33 17.75
CA LEU A 84 -2.58 14.98 16.54
C LEU A 84 -3.31 13.64 16.69
N GLN A 85 -3.51 13.16 17.91
CA GLN A 85 -4.22 11.90 18.14
C GLN A 85 -5.62 11.91 17.50
N VAL A 86 -5.97 10.81 16.85
CA VAL A 86 -7.23 10.64 16.11
C VAL A 86 -7.98 9.45 16.70
N LYS A 87 -9.25 9.66 17.06
CA LYS A 87 -10.15 8.58 17.45
C LYS A 87 -10.72 7.91 16.21
N VAL A 88 -10.76 6.59 16.19
CA VAL A 88 -11.35 5.78 15.13
C VAL A 88 -12.32 4.75 15.70
N ASP A 89 -13.23 4.28 14.86
CA ASP A 89 -14.13 3.16 15.17
C ASP A 89 -13.53 1.89 14.55
N SER A 90 -12.83 1.09 15.36
CA SER A 90 -12.16 -0.10 14.89
C SER A 90 -13.15 -1.27 14.74
N VAL A 91 -12.97 -2.06 13.68
CA VAL A 91 -13.89 -3.18 13.35
C VAL A 91 -13.96 -4.21 14.48
N GLU A 92 -12.85 -4.43 15.19
CA GLU A 92 -12.74 -5.42 16.27
C GLU A 92 -13.22 -4.94 17.64
N GLU A 93 -13.65 -3.67 17.79
CA GLU A 93 -14.13 -3.18 19.08
C GLU A 93 -15.39 -3.90 19.54
N GLN A 94 -15.58 -4.02 20.85
CA GLN A 94 -16.71 -4.75 21.46
C GLN A 94 -18.09 -4.22 21.02
N GLU A 95 -18.19 -2.91 20.81
CA GLU A 95 -19.42 -2.25 20.37
C GLU A 95 -19.60 -2.26 18.84
N SER A 96 -18.62 -2.77 18.10
CA SER A 96 -18.70 -2.90 16.64
C SER A 96 -19.74 -3.94 16.23
N ALA A 97 -20.52 -3.62 15.21
CA ALA A 97 -21.46 -4.59 14.61
C ALA A 97 -20.74 -5.84 14.05
N TYR A 98 -19.43 -5.75 13.84
CA TYR A 98 -18.61 -6.82 13.27
C TYR A 98 -17.78 -7.57 14.29
N HIS A 99 -17.84 -7.21 15.58
CA HIS A 99 -17.04 -7.81 16.64
C HIS A 99 -17.07 -9.34 16.61
N LYS A 100 -18.26 -9.92 16.53
CA LYS A 100 -18.45 -11.37 16.47
C LYS A 100 -17.80 -12.03 15.25
N ASN A 101 -17.81 -11.36 14.10
CA ASN A 101 -17.16 -11.89 12.90
C ASN A 101 -15.65 -12.03 13.10
N ILE A 102 -15.04 -11.11 13.88
CA ILE A 102 -13.63 -11.16 14.20
C ILE A 102 -13.34 -12.21 15.27
N GLU A 103 -14.19 -12.30 16.31
CA GLU A 103 -14.05 -13.25 17.42
C GLU A 103 -14.19 -14.71 16.96
N GLU A 104 -15.17 -15.00 16.10
CA GLU A 104 -15.49 -16.34 15.60
C GLU A 104 -14.61 -16.78 14.42
N PHE A 105 -13.64 -15.98 14.02
CA PHE A 105 -12.75 -16.29 12.90
C PHE A 105 -11.97 -17.58 13.12
N SER A 106 -11.87 -18.41 12.09
CA SER A 106 -11.13 -19.67 12.13
C SER A 106 -9.96 -19.74 11.16
N ASN A 107 -10.16 -19.32 9.90
CA ASN A 107 -9.17 -19.51 8.85
C ASN A 107 -9.43 -18.57 7.65
N LEU A 108 -8.37 -18.13 6.96
CA LEU A 108 -8.50 -17.36 5.71
C LEU A 108 -8.86 -18.23 4.50
N ASP A 109 -8.91 -19.55 4.63
CA ASP A 109 -9.26 -20.51 3.55
C ASP A 109 -8.47 -20.26 2.27
N ASN A 110 -7.17 -20.16 2.41
CA ASN A 110 -6.26 -19.90 1.29
C ASN A 110 -6.56 -18.61 0.52
N MET A 111 -7.21 -17.61 1.14
CA MET A 111 -7.46 -16.31 0.52
C MET A 111 -6.13 -15.70 0.07
N PRO A 112 -6.02 -15.29 -1.22
CA PRO A 112 -4.78 -14.71 -1.71
C PRO A 112 -4.54 -13.32 -1.11
N VAL A 113 -3.33 -13.14 -0.57
CA VAL A 113 -2.86 -11.86 -0.05
C VAL A 113 -1.55 -11.47 -0.72
N VAL A 114 -1.60 -10.43 -1.52
CA VAL A 114 -0.45 -9.89 -2.24
C VAL A 114 0.20 -8.79 -1.42
N VAL A 115 1.47 -8.94 -1.11
CA VAL A 115 2.20 -8.00 -0.26
C VAL A 115 3.27 -7.29 -1.08
N GLY A 116 3.10 -5.98 -1.25
CA GLY A 116 4.07 -5.10 -1.89
C GLY A 116 4.92 -4.35 -0.86
N SER A 117 6.21 -4.19 -1.15
CA SER A 117 7.12 -3.41 -0.30
C SER A 117 7.03 -1.89 -0.54
N LEU A 118 6.33 -1.46 -1.58
CA LEU A 118 6.20 -0.08 -2.02
C LEU A 118 4.75 0.25 -2.39
N HIS A 119 4.30 1.43 -1.98
CA HIS A 119 2.97 1.94 -2.34
C HIS A 119 2.74 2.01 -3.86
N SER A 120 3.76 2.33 -4.62
CA SER A 120 3.70 2.43 -6.09
C SER A 120 3.45 1.09 -6.81
N MET A 121 3.52 -0.05 -6.12
CA MET A 121 3.17 -1.37 -6.65
C MET A 121 1.65 -1.61 -6.70
N LEU A 122 0.87 -0.85 -5.93
CA LEU A 122 -0.59 -1.01 -5.86
C LEU A 122 -1.26 -0.80 -7.21
N THR A 123 -1.00 0.32 -7.89
CA THR A 123 -1.70 0.69 -9.13
C THR A 123 -1.50 -0.32 -10.26
N PRO A 124 -0.28 -0.78 -10.60
CA PRO A 124 -0.11 -1.77 -11.67
C PRO A 124 -0.71 -3.14 -11.32
N PHE A 125 -0.62 -3.58 -10.06
CA PHE A 125 -1.30 -4.79 -9.64
C PHE A 125 -2.82 -4.69 -9.81
N VAL A 126 -3.43 -3.61 -9.29
CA VAL A 126 -4.89 -3.40 -9.36
C VAL A 126 -5.39 -3.32 -10.79
N ALA A 127 -4.66 -2.62 -11.68
CA ALA A 127 -5.02 -2.52 -13.10
C ALA A 127 -5.10 -3.90 -13.75
N SER A 128 -4.05 -4.70 -13.64
CA SER A 128 -4.03 -6.05 -14.23
C SER A 128 -5.03 -6.99 -13.55
N TYR A 129 -5.15 -6.94 -12.22
CA TYR A 129 -6.11 -7.80 -11.52
C TYR A 129 -7.56 -7.52 -11.92
N LYS A 130 -7.97 -6.26 -11.96
CA LYS A 130 -9.33 -5.88 -12.36
C LYS A 130 -9.60 -6.07 -13.86
N ARG A 131 -8.56 -5.98 -14.69
CA ARG A 131 -8.68 -6.32 -16.12
C ARG A 131 -8.99 -7.80 -16.34
N LEU A 132 -8.32 -8.67 -15.59
CA LEU A 132 -8.48 -10.13 -15.64
C LEU A 132 -9.73 -10.60 -14.86
N ASN A 133 -10.06 -9.92 -13.77
CA ASN A 133 -11.10 -10.31 -12.82
C ASN A 133 -12.05 -9.14 -12.48
N PRO A 134 -12.84 -8.61 -13.43
CA PRO A 134 -13.59 -7.36 -13.24
C PRO A 134 -14.66 -7.41 -12.14
N LYS A 135 -15.16 -8.60 -11.81
CA LYS A 135 -16.24 -8.81 -10.82
C LYS A 135 -15.72 -9.18 -9.42
N LYS A 136 -14.43 -9.48 -9.30
CA LYS A 136 -13.82 -9.92 -8.06
C LYS A 136 -13.54 -8.75 -7.12
N LYS A 137 -13.80 -8.94 -5.81
CA LYS A 137 -13.59 -7.93 -4.78
C LYS A 137 -12.12 -7.83 -4.39
N LEU A 138 -11.57 -6.63 -4.49
CA LEU A 138 -10.21 -6.30 -4.09
C LEU A 138 -10.24 -5.35 -2.89
N VAL A 139 -9.61 -5.77 -1.80
CA VAL A 139 -9.43 -4.95 -0.60
C VAL A 139 -7.97 -4.49 -0.50
N TYR A 140 -7.75 -3.22 -0.24
CA TYR A 140 -6.43 -2.67 0.03
C TYR A 140 -6.25 -2.43 1.53
N ILE A 141 -5.21 -3.02 2.11
CA ILE A 141 -4.78 -2.75 3.50
C ILE A 141 -3.56 -1.85 3.46
N MET A 142 -3.67 -0.65 4.05
CA MET A 142 -2.55 0.28 4.20
C MET A 142 -1.97 0.20 5.60
N THR A 143 -0.68 -0.12 5.69
CA THR A 143 0.07 -0.16 6.94
C THR A 143 0.62 1.21 7.31
N ASP A 144 1.19 1.33 8.51
CA ASP A 144 1.73 2.57 9.07
C ASP A 144 3.25 2.76 8.88
N GLY A 145 3.87 1.97 8.01
CA GLY A 145 5.32 2.07 7.70
C GLY A 145 5.75 3.36 6.96
N ALA A 146 4.79 4.21 6.55
CA ALA A 146 5.03 5.45 5.81
C ALA A 146 4.00 6.54 6.15
N ALA A 147 3.51 7.30 5.17
CA ALA A 147 2.47 8.31 5.40
C ALA A 147 1.22 7.69 6.01
N LEU A 148 0.73 8.28 7.10
CA LEU A 148 -0.32 7.72 7.93
C LEU A 148 -1.74 8.00 7.42
N PRO A 149 -2.07 9.22 6.95
CA PRO A 149 -3.39 9.47 6.37
C PRO A 149 -3.49 8.85 4.97
N ILE A 150 -4.44 7.94 4.76
CA ILE A 150 -4.65 7.32 3.44
C ILE A 150 -5.02 8.36 2.37
N TYR A 151 -5.62 9.48 2.79
CA TYR A 151 -6.00 10.59 1.92
C TYR A 151 -4.84 11.23 1.15
N LEU A 152 -3.60 11.11 1.67
CA LEU A 152 -2.39 11.58 0.97
C LEU A 152 -2.15 10.80 -0.33
N SER A 153 -2.69 9.60 -0.44
CA SER A 153 -2.48 8.74 -1.59
C SER A 153 -3.40 9.09 -2.76
N LYS A 154 -2.88 9.85 -3.72
CA LYS A 154 -3.57 10.10 -5.00
C LYS A 154 -3.84 8.79 -5.78
N ASN A 155 -3.02 7.76 -5.61
CA ASN A 155 -3.23 6.46 -6.25
C ASN A 155 -4.50 5.79 -5.70
N VAL A 156 -4.65 5.73 -4.37
CA VAL A 156 -5.84 5.15 -3.74
C VAL A 156 -7.10 5.93 -4.14
N ASP A 157 -7.06 7.27 -4.07
CA ASP A 157 -8.19 8.11 -4.48
C ASP A 157 -8.60 7.84 -5.94
N THR A 158 -7.61 7.79 -6.85
CA THR A 158 -7.88 7.50 -8.28
C THR A 158 -8.48 6.11 -8.48
N LEU A 159 -7.92 5.09 -7.83
CA LEU A 159 -8.38 3.71 -7.96
C LEU A 159 -9.78 3.52 -7.36
N LYS A 160 -10.09 4.15 -6.23
CA LYS A 160 -11.45 4.15 -5.65
C LYS A 160 -12.45 4.86 -6.55
N LYS A 161 -12.14 6.04 -7.07
CA LYS A 161 -13.03 6.79 -7.99
C LYS A 161 -13.35 6.02 -9.27
N LYS A 162 -12.42 5.19 -9.73
CA LYS A 162 -12.63 4.31 -10.89
C LYS A 162 -13.30 2.97 -10.51
N GLY A 163 -13.62 2.72 -9.24
CA GLY A 163 -14.22 1.47 -8.77
C GLY A 163 -13.29 0.26 -8.87
N LEU A 164 -11.97 0.47 -8.85
CA LEU A 164 -10.96 -0.59 -8.99
C LEU A 164 -10.49 -1.13 -7.63
N ILE A 165 -10.70 -0.42 -6.55
CA ILE A 165 -10.59 -0.89 -5.17
C ILE A 165 -11.98 -0.85 -4.56
N ASP A 166 -12.43 -1.99 -4.04
CA ASP A 166 -13.77 -2.11 -3.45
C ASP A 166 -13.81 -1.51 -2.04
N ASN A 167 -12.82 -1.80 -1.21
CA ASN A 167 -12.70 -1.24 0.14
C ASN A 167 -11.22 -1.04 0.52
N THR A 168 -11.02 -0.12 1.48
CA THR A 168 -9.72 0.14 2.10
C THR A 168 -9.77 -0.09 3.59
N ILE A 169 -8.70 -0.64 4.16
CA ILE A 169 -8.50 -0.82 5.59
C ILE A 169 -7.20 -0.13 5.98
N THR A 170 -7.18 0.62 7.09
CA THR A 170 -5.97 1.20 7.65
C THR A 170 -5.66 0.58 9.00
N ILE A 171 -4.36 0.28 9.27
CA ILE A 171 -3.90 -0.39 10.48
C ILE A 171 -2.82 0.40 11.22
N GLY A 172 -2.55 0.02 12.47
CA GLY A 172 -1.55 0.67 13.31
C GLY A 172 -1.91 2.12 13.56
N SER A 173 -0.99 3.02 13.26
CA SER A 173 -1.22 4.47 13.31
C SER A 173 -1.71 5.07 12.00
N ALA A 174 -1.77 4.30 10.89
CA ALA A 174 -2.41 4.75 9.67
C ALA A 174 -3.94 4.80 9.85
N PHE A 175 -4.59 5.80 9.24
CA PHE A 175 -6.01 6.08 9.41
C PHE A 175 -6.68 6.62 8.15
N GLY A 176 -8.02 6.59 8.16
CA GLY A 176 -8.85 7.15 7.10
C GLY A 176 -9.25 6.14 6.02
N GLY A 177 -9.04 4.84 6.24
CA GLY A 177 -9.63 3.79 5.42
C GLY A 177 -11.15 3.74 5.56
N ASP A 178 -11.83 3.01 4.68
CA ASP A 178 -13.26 2.73 4.84
C ASP A 178 -13.51 1.93 6.13
N TYR A 179 -12.50 1.16 6.55
CA TYR A 179 -12.46 0.41 7.80
C TYR A 179 -11.14 0.65 8.52
N GLU A 180 -11.20 0.63 9.84
CA GLU A 180 -10.06 0.79 10.72
C GLU A 180 -9.83 -0.51 11.49
N CYS A 181 -8.57 -0.94 11.58
CA CYS A 181 -8.18 -2.09 12.40
C CYS A 181 -6.92 -1.76 13.22
N ILE A 182 -6.71 -2.51 14.30
CA ILE A 182 -5.55 -2.30 15.18
C ILE A 182 -4.26 -2.79 14.53
N ASN A 183 -4.32 -3.94 13.83
CA ASN A 183 -3.14 -4.60 13.29
C ASN A 183 -3.45 -5.42 12.03
N ILE A 184 -2.40 -6.02 11.44
CA ILE A 184 -2.52 -6.80 10.21
C ILE A 184 -3.42 -8.04 10.36
N TYR A 185 -3.45 -8.68 11.54
CA TYR A 185 -4.26 -9.88 11.76
C TYR A 185 -5.74 -9.56 11.68
N THR A 186 -6.20 -8.57 12.44
CA THR A 186 -7.61 -8.16 12.42
C THR A 186 -8.02 -7.55 11.09
N ALA A 187 -7.11 -6.87 10.37
CA ALA A 187 -7.39 -6.38 9.01
C ALA A 187 -7.59 -7.50 7.99
N LEU A 188 -6.79 -8.56 8.04
CA LEU A 188 -6.95 -9.73 7.17
C LEU A 188 -8.26 -10.47 7.48
N ILE A 189 -8.60 -10.62 8.76
CA ILE A 189 -9.88 -11.20 9.20
C ILE A 189 -11.05 -10.33 8.72
N THR A 190 -10.95 -9.01 8.87
CA THR A 190 -11.96 -8.06 8.36
C THR A 190 -12.16 -8.20 6.85
N ALA A 191 -11.07 -8.27 6.09
CA ALA A 191 -11.14 -8.46 4.65
C ALA A 191 -11.86 -9.76 4.27
N LYS A 192 -11.62 -10.86 5.00
CA LYS A 192 -12.26 -12.17 4.78
C LYS A 192 -13.72 -12.17 5.27
N GLU A 193 -13.92 -11.90 6.57
CA GLU A 193 -15.19 -12.17 7.24
C GLU A 193 -16.22 -11.06 7.04
N VAL A 194 -15.79 -9.82 6.98
CA VAL A 194 -16.70 -8.68 6.86
C VAL A 194 -16.86 -8.27 5.39
N LEU A 195 -15.76 -8.11 4.67
CA LEU A 195 -15.78 -7.58 3.32
C LEU A 195 -15.92 -8.65 2.25
N LYS A 196 -15.69 -9.91 2.59
CA LYS A 196 -15.73 -11.04 1.65
C LYS A 196 -14.84 -10.80 0.43
N ALA A 197 -13.61 -10.40 0.69
CA ALA A 197 -12.60 -10.13 -0.32
C ALA A 197 -12.23 -11.39 -1.11
N ASP A 198 -12.09 -11.27 -2.42
CA ASP A 198 -11.52 -12.32 -3.26
C ASP A 198 -9.99 -12.24 -3.29
N VAL A 199 -9.43 -11.06 -3.09
CA VAL A 199 -8.00 -10.80 -2.97
C VAL A 199 -7.75 -9.61 -2.06
N VAL A 200 -6.64 -9.65 -1.34
CA VAL A 200 -6.15 -8.53 -0.54
C VAL A 200 -4.81 -8.06 -1.09
N PHE A 201 -4.63 -6.75 -1.23
CA PHE A 201 -3.32 -6.14 -1.45
C PHE A 201 -2.89 -5.40 -0.19
N VAL A 202 -1.66 -5.66 0.27
CA VAL A 202 -1.10 -5.01 1.47
C VAL A 202 0.16 -4.26 1.09
N SER A 203 0.24 -3.00 1.47
CA SER A 203 1.48 -2.22 1.44
C SER A 203 1.40 -1.03 2.39
N MET A 204 2.56 -0.45 2.71
CA MET A 204 2.61 0.84 3.39
C MET A 204 2.00 1.96 2.53
N GLY A 205 1.72 3.09 3.16
CA GLY A 205 1.40 4.33 2.47
C GLY A 205 2.59 4.89 1.66
N PRO A 206 2.43 6.03 0.93
CA PRO A 206 3.51 6.65 0.21
C PRO A 206 4.62 7.15 1.15
N GLY A 207 5.89 6.99 0.76
CA GLY A 207 7.03 7.52 1.51
C GLY A 207 7.92 6.46 2.16
N ILE A 208 8.37 5.46 1.37
CA ILE A 208 9.38 4.50 1.85
C ILE A 208 10.65 5.22 2.29
N ALA A 209 11.17 4.84 3.45
CA ALA A 209 12.45 5.30 3.97
C ALA A 209 13.47 4.17 3.99
N GLY A 210 14.75 4.51 3.77
CA GLY A 210 15.85 3.57 3.83
C GLY A 210 17.17 4.28 4.12
N THR A 211 18.00 3.66 4.93
CA THR A 211 19.28 4.22 5.41
C THR A 211 20.50 3.69 4.65
N GLY A 212 20.31 2.79 3.67
CA GLY A 212 21.40 2.10 2.99
C GLY A 212 22.00 0.93 3.80
N THR A 213 21.57 0.73 5.03
CA THR A 213 21.94 -0.44 5.85
C THR A 213 21.06 -1.63 5.51
N LYS A 214 21.50 -2.83 5.89
CA LYS A 214 20.82 -4.10 5.54
C LYS A 214 19.38 -4.16 6.01
N TYR A 215 19.09 -3.73 7.24
CA TYR A 215 17.77 -3.84 7.87
C TYR A 215 17.07 -2.47 8.05
N GLY A 216 17.76 -1.36 7.82
CA GLY A 216 17.26 -0.01 8.09
C GLY A 216 16.40 0.55 6.96
N PHE A 217 15.28 -0.09 6.64
CA PHE A 217 14.30 0.41 5.67
C PHE A 217 12.88 0.00 6.07
N THR A 218 11.90 0.86 5.79
CA THR A 218 10.52 0.63 6.24
C THR A 218 9.84 -0.53 5.51
N GLY A 219 10.21 -0.82 4.26
CA GLY A 219 9.67 -1.96 3.49
C GLY A 219 10.00 -3.34 4.06
N ILE A 220 10.80 -3.42 5.13
CA ILE A 220 11.10 -4.67 5.85
C ILE A 220 9.84 -5.30 6.46
N GLU A 221 8.81 -4.49 6.72
CA GLU A 221 7.50 -4.97 7.24
C GLU A 221 6.82 -6.00 6.32
N GLN A 222 7.17 -6.04 5.04
CA GLN A 222 6.67 -7.06 4.11
C GLN A 222 6.87 -8.48 4.66
N GLY A 223 7.98 -8.74 5.34
CA GLY A 223 8.28 -10.07 5.89
C GLY A 223 7.29 -10.53 6.96
N PRO A 224 7.17 -9.83 8.10
CA PRO A 224 6.19 -10.15 9.12
C PRO A 224 4.74 -10.20 8.63
N ILE A 225 4.38 -9.41 7.61
CA ILE A 225 3.05 -9.46 7.01
C ILE A 225 2.84 -10.79 6.27
N LEU A 226 3.80 -11.24 5.48
CA LEU A 226 3.74 -12.53 4.79
C LEU A 226 3.63 -13.70 5.78
N ASP A 227 4.36 -13.65 6.90
CA ASP A 227 4.26 -14.63 7.99
C ASP A 227 2.85 -14.62 8.63
N ALA A 228 2.27 -13.44 8.85
CA ALA A 228 0.91 -13.29 9.38
C ALA A 228 -0.15 -13.91 8.44
N VAL A 229 -0.01 -13.70 7.13
CA VAL A 229 -0.89 -14.30 6.12
C VAL A 229 -0.88 -15.83 6.22
N GLN A 230 0.31 -16.43 6.21
CA GLN A 230 0.45 -17.88 6.32
C GLN A 230 -0.08 -18.39 7.67
N LYS A 231 0.19 -17.67 8.75
CA LYS A 231 -0.28 -18.01 10.11
C LYS A 231 -1.80 -18.10 10.20
N LEU A 232 -2.50 -17.24 9.48
CA LEU A 232 -3.95 -17.23 9.41
C LEU A 232 -4.53 -18.18 8.34
N GLY A 233 -3.71 -18.96 7.65
CA GLY A 233 -4.14 -19.89 6.61
C GLY A 233 -4.49 -19.23 5.27
N GLY A 234 -3.95 -18.06 4.98
CA GLY A 234 -4.03 -17.42 3.67
C GLY A 234 -2.91 -17.86 2.72
N MET A 235 -3.00 -17.42 1.46
CA MET A 235 -1.96 -17.63 0.45
C MET A 235 -1.05 -16.41 0.37
N PRO A 236 0.18 -16.44 0.93
CA PRO A 236 1.09 -15.32 0.88
C PRO A 236 1.75 -15.21 -0.50
N ILE A 237 1.62 -14.03 -1.12
CA ILE A 237 2.23 -13.71 -2.41
C ILE A 237 3.10 -12.46 -2.22
N SER A 238 4.37 -12.57 -2.50
CA SER A 238 5.32 -11.46 -2.38
C SER A 238 5.61 -10.84 -3.73
N ILE A 239 5.50 -9.51 -3.83
CA ILE A 239 6.01 -8.77 -4.98
C ILE A 239 7.44 -8.32 -4.66
N PRO A 240 8.46 -8.84 -5.35
CA PRO A 240 9.82 -8.35 -5.22
C PRO A 240 9.97 -7.01 -5.94
N ARG A 241 10.78 -6.10 -5.38
CA ARG A 241 11.19 -4.91 -6.12
C ARG A 241 12.24 -5.28 -7.16
N ILE A 242 11.86 -5.24 -8.43
CA ILE A 242 12.74 -5.49 -9.57
C ILE A 242 12.90 -4.20 -10.37
N SER A 243 14.11 -3.86 -10.78
CA SER A 243 14.41 -2.71 -11.63
C SER A 243 15.74 -2.90 -12.34
N PHE A 244 15.82 -2.50 -13.61
CA PHE A 244 17.08 -2.40 -14.34
C PHE A 244 17.42 -0.93 -14.68
N ALA A 245 16.54 -0.01 -14.30
CA ALA A 245 16.72 1.43 -14.50
C ALA A 245 17.37 2.14 -13.29
N ASP A 246 17.52 1.47 -12.15
CA ASP A 246 18.16 2.06 -10.96
C ASP A 246 19.69 2.04 -11.15
N GLN A 247 20.33 3.21 -11.04
CA GLN A 247 21.79 3.33 -11.21
C GLN A 247 22.60 2.69 -10.07
N ARG A 248 21.95 2.42 -8.93
CA ARG A 248 22.60 1.80 -7.77
C ARG A 248 22.63 0.29 -7.95
N GLU A 249 23.79 -0.30 -8.06
CA GLU A 249 23.99 -1.75 -8.28
C GLU A 249 23.19 -2.63 -7.33
N ARG A 250 23.10 -2.23 -6.05
CA ARG A 250 22.30 -2.97 -5.04
C ARG A 250 20.80 -3.04 -5.32
N HIS A 251 20.31 -2.29 -6.31
CA HIS A 251 18.91 -2.27 -6.73
C HIS A 251 18.69 -2.81 -8.15
N LYS A 252 19.75 -3.26 -8.82
CA LYS A 252 19.67 -3.86 -10.15
C LYS A 252 19.11 -5.28 -10.05
N GLY A 253 18.20 -5.63 -10.96
CA GLY A 253 17.42 -6.86 -10.85
C GLY A 253 16.56 -6.85 -9.59
N ILE A 254 16.58 -7.93 -8.81
CA ILE A 254 15.91 -7.97 -7.51
C ILE A 254 16.69 -7.10 -6.52
N SER A 255 16.03 -6.10 -5.97
CA SER A 255 16.62 -5.19 -4.98
C SER A 255 17.13 -5.93 -3.75
N HIS A 256 18.27 -5.49 -3.21
CA HIS A 256 18.82 -6.04 -1.96
C HIS A 256 17.81 -5.98 -0.80
N HIS A 257 16.89 -5.03 -0.77
CA HIS A 257 15.80 -4.97 0.21
C HIS A 257 14.89 -6.20 0.09
N SER A 258 14.42 -6.53 -1.12
CA SER A 258 13.59 -7.71 -1.35
C SER A 258 14.34 -9.01 -1.05
N ILE A 259 15.64 -9.09 -1.44
CA ILE A 259 16.48 -10.23 -1.09
C ILE A 259 16.60 -10.38 0.43
N THR A 260 16.84 -9.28 1.16
CA THR A 260 16.93 -9.30 2.63
C THR A 260 15.62 -9.79 3.25
N VAL A 261 14.48 -9.25 2.82
CA VAL A 261 13.16 -9.67 3.32
C VAL A 261 12.95 -11.16 3.08
N LEU A 262 13.07 -11.61 1.85
CA LEU A 262 12.79 -12.99 1.46
C LEU A 262 13.76 -14.00 2.12
N LYS A 263 15.05 -13.65 2.16
CA LYS A 263 16.07 -14.55 2.70
C LYS A 263 16.05 -14.64 4.21
N GLU A 264 15.93 -13.50 4.89
CA GLU A 264 16.28 -13.38 6.31
C GLU A 264 15.11 -13.04 7.24
N ILE A 265 14.08 -12.36 6.74
CA ILE A 265 12.98 -11.89 7.57
C ILE A 265 11.78 -12.82 7.51
N VAL A 266 11.35 -13.20 6.30
CA VAL A 266 10.22 -14.13 6.11
C VAL A 266 10.61 -15.49 6.68
N ASN A 267 9.75 -16.08 7.50
CA ASN A 267 9.96 -17.41 8.10
C ASN A 267 9.23 -18.54 7.35
N VAL A 268 8.25 -18.18 6.51
CA VAL A 268 7.42 -19.15 5.77
C VAL A 268 7.81 -19.22 4.29
N SER A 269 7.36 -20.27 3.59
CA SER A 269 7.42 -20.26 2.13
C SER A 269 6.35 -19.36 1.57
N VAL A 270 6.70 -18.55 0.56
CA VAL A 270 5.76 -17.65 -0.12
C VAL A 270 5.76 -17.90 -1.62
N ASN A 271 4.66 -17.57 -2.28
CA ASN A 271 4.62 -17.53 -3.74
C ASN A 271 5.32 -16.27 -4.23
N LEU A 272 6.28 -16.43 -5.12
CA LEU A 272 7.09 -15.36 -5.68
C LEU A 272 6.95 -15.35 -7.21
N PRO A 273 5.94 -14.69 -7.75
CA PRO A 273 5.78 -14.56 -9.20
C PRO A 273 6.85 -13.63 -9.76
N ILE A 274 7.56 -14.11 -10.78
CA ILE A 274 8.62 -13.41 -11.50
C ILE A 274 8.20 -13.29 -12.97
N CYS A 275 8.23 -12.06 -13.50
CA CYS A 275 7.97 -11.83 -14.92
C CYS A 275 9.05 -12.48 -15.79
N THR A 276 8.65 -13.05 -16.92
CA THR A 276 9.58 -13.54 -17.95
C THR A 276 10.08 -12.37 -18.81
N TYR A 277 11.04 -11.62 -18.27
CA TYR A 277 11.71 -10.55 -18.99
C TYR A 277 12.52 -11.05 -20.19
N ASN A 278 13.29 -10.17 -20.83
CA ASN A 278 14.23 -10.64 -21.84
C ASN A 278 15.25 -11.64 -21.25
N GLU A 279 15.90 -12.42 -22.12
CA GLU A 279 16.76 -13.53 -21.70
C GLU A 279 17.91 -13.11 -20.78
N GLU A 280 18.54 -11.97 -21.04
CA GLU A 280 19.64 -11.42 -20.23
C GLU A 280 19.15 -11.05 -18.82
N GLN A 281 18.05 -10.30 -18.72
CA GLN A 281 17.46 -9.88 -17.44
C GLN A 281 16.97 -11.07 -16.64
N LEU A 282 16.33 -12.04 -17.31
CA LEU A 282 15.85 -13.25 -16.64
C LEU A 282 17.02 -14.10 -16.11
N CYS A 283 18.10 -14.23 -16.88
CA CYS A 283 19.30 -14.94 -16.46
C CYS A 283 19.90 -14.27 -15.20
N TYR A 284 20.00 -12.94 -15.20
CA TYR A 284 20.49 -12.17 -14.05
C TYR A 284 19.63 -12.39 -12.79
N ILE A 285 18.31 -12.36 -12.93
CA ILE A 285 17.38 -12.61 -11.81
C ILE A 285 17.51 -14.05 -11.29
N LYS A 286 17.59 -15.05 -12.18
CA LYS A 286 17.79 -16.46 -11.80
C LYS A 286 19.09 -16.66 -11.03
N GLU A 287 20.16 -16.00 -11.44
CA GLU A 287 21.42 -16.01 -10.71
C GLU A 287 21.29 -15.40 -9.31
N GLN A 288 20.61 -14.25 -9.17
CA GLN A 288 20.34 -13.65 -7.86
C GLN A 288 19.54 -14.59 -6.95
N LEU A 289 18.49 -15.24 -7.47
CA LEU A 289 17.65 -16.18 -6.73
C LEU A 289 18.48 -17.38 -6.23
N ARG A 290 19.31 -17.98 -7.09
CA ARG A 290 20.19 -19.10 -6.79
C ARG A 290 21.27 -18.74 -5.76
N ASN A 291 21.99 -17.63 -5.97
CA ASN A 291 23.07 -17.16 -5.09
C ASN A 291 22.55 -16.85 -3.68
N ASN A 292 21.30 -16.46 -3.55
CA ASN A 292 20.66 -16.21 -2.26
C ASN A 292 19.83 -17.38 -1.73
N LYS A 293 19.82 -18.52 -2.43
CA LYS A 293 19.09 -19.75 -2.06
C LYS A 293 17.57 -19.54 -1.90
N LEU A 294 17.01 -18.55 -2.62
CA LEU A 294 15.59 -18.24 -2.53
C LEU A 294 14.72 -19.32 -3.16
N GLU A 295 15.22 -20.01 -4.19
CA GLU A 295 14.57 -21.15 -4.85
C GLU A 295 14.36 -22.36 -3.91
N LEU A 296 15.17 -22.47 -2.85
CA LEU A 296 15.04 -23.54 -1.83
C LEU A 296 14.01 -23.20 -0.75
N LYS A 297 13.65 -21.93 -0.61
CA LYS A 297 12.80 -21.44 0.47
C LYS A 297 11.41 -21.08 -0.01
N HIS A 298 11.28 -20.55 -1.22
CA HIS A 298 10.05 -19.98 -1.76
C HIS A 298 9.62 -20.69 -3.04
N ASN A 299 8.32 -20.61 -3.33
CA ASN A 299 7.76 -21.09 -4.59
C ASN A 299 7.94 -20.03 -5.68
N ILE A 300 8.96 -20.18 -6.53
CA ILE A 300 9.24 -19.27 -7.63
C ILE A 300 8.41 -19.68 -8.85
N VAL A 301 7.56 -18.77 -9.33
CA VAL A 301 6.72 -19.01 -10.51
C VAL A 301 7.03 -17.97 -11.58
N TYR A 302 7.42 -18.44 -12.75
CA TYR A 302 7.72 -17.57 -13.89
C TYR A 302 6.46 -17.35 -14.72
N ILE A 303 6.04 -16.10 -14.84
CA ILE A 303 4.78 -15.70 -15.50
C ILE A 303 5.08 -14.80 -16.70
N ASN A 304 4.48 -15.09 -17.83
CA ASN A 304 4.51 -14.16 -18.98
C ASN A 304 3.53 -13.02 -18.75
N ASN A 305 4.04 -11.80 -18.74
CA ASN A 305 3.27 -10.59 -18.51
C ASN A 305 3.66 -9.50 -19.50
N GLU A 306 3.10 -9.56 -20.71
CA GLU A 306 3.34 -8.58 -21.78
C GLU A 306 2.30 -7.43 -21.79
N ASN A 307 1.23 -7.54 -21.01
CA ASN A 307 0.07 -6.66 -21.12
C ASN A 307 -0.02 -5.58 -20.02
N SER A 308 0.94 -5.50 -19.09
CA SER A 308 0.91 -4.52 -17.97
C SER A 308 0.64 -3.09 -18.41
N LYS A 309 1.25 -2.66 -19.52
CA LYS A 309 1.07 -1.31 -20.06
C LYS A 309 -0.34 -1.12 -20.61
N ALA A 310 -0.82 -2.09 -21.38
CA ALA A 310 -2.17 -2.07 -21.93
C ALA A 310 -3.25 -2.09 -20.86
N ASP A 311 -3.04 -2.80 -19.75
CA ASP A 311 -3.96 -2.82 -18.60
C ASP A 311 -4.05 -1.45 -17.93
N LEU A 312 -2.92 -0.76 -17.77
CA LEU A 312 -2.88 0.60 -17.24
C LEU A 312 -3.57 1.60 -18.18
N GLU A 313 -3.30 1.50 -19.47
CA GLU A 313 -3.90 2.34 -20.51
C GLU A 313 -5.42 2.13 -20.59
N TYR A 314 -5.89 0.90 -20.48
CA TYR A 314 -7.32 0.57 -20.48
C TYR A 314 -8.11 1.31 -19.40
N PHE A 315 -7.51 1.47 -18.21
CA PHE A 315 -8.11 2.21 -17.11
C PHE A 315 -7.64 3.67 -17.04
N GLU A 316 -6.89 4.16 -18.04
CA GLU A 316 -6.33 5.52 -18.08
C GLU A 316 -5.52 5.85 -16.81
N LEU A 317 -4.73 4.88 -16.31
CA LEU A 317 -3.93 5.02 -15.12
C LEU A 317 -2.49 5.40 -15.47
N LYS A 318 -1.96 6.38 -14.73
CA LYS A 318 -0.56 6.79 -14.84
C LYS A 318 0.19 6.31 -13.60
N VAL A 319 1.33 5.65 -13.81
CA VAL A 319 2.17 5.14 -12.74
C VAL A 319 3.48 5.88 -12.66
N ARG A 320 3.97 6.05 -11.43
CA ARG A 320 5.28 6.63 -11.17
C ARG A 320 5.89 6.03 -9.91
N SER A 321 7.17 5.68 -9.96
CA SER A 321 7.95 5.18 -8.81
C SER A 321 9.33 5.80 -8.83
N MET A 322 9.79 6.36 -7.71
CA MET A 322 11.11 7.01 -7.61
C MET A 322 11.40 8.02 -8.75
N GLY A 323 10.35 8.78 -9.15
CA GLY A 323 10.45 9.75 -10.25
C GLY A 323 10.31 9.17 -11.66
N ARG A 324 10.40 7.85 -11.85
CA ARG A 324 10.31 7.17 -13.15
C ARG A 324 8.87 6.74 -13.47
N ASN A 325 8.48 6.88 -14.73
CA ASN A 325 7.21 6.38 -15.28
C ASN A 325 7.37 4.95 -15.79
N PHE A 326 6.32 4.38 -16.41
CA PHE A 326 6.33 3.00 -16.92
C PHE A 326 7.47 2.76 -17.92
N ASP A 327 7.62 3.62 -18.92
CA ASP A 327 8.62 3.43 -19.98
C ASP A 327 10.07 3.61 -19.47
N GLN A 328 10.24 4.28 -18.34
CA GLN A 328 11.54 4.52 -17.72
C GLN A 328 11.98 3.42 -16.74
N ASP A 329 11.04 2.61 -16.22
CA ASP A 329 11.34 1.50 -15.28
C ASP A 329 10.26 0.40 -15.43
N LYS A 330 10.19 -0.13 -16.65
CA LYS A 330 9.17 -1.09 -17.09
C LYS A 330 9.11 -2.30 -16.16
N GLU A 331 10.26 -2.87 -15.86
CA GLU A 331 10.40 -4.10 -15.08
C GLU A 331 9.84 -3.95 -13.65
N PHE A 332 9.93 -2.76 -13.09
CA PHE A 332 9.34 -2.48 -11.78
C PHE A 332 7.82 -2.61 -11.79
N PHE A 333 7.18 -2.05 -12.78
CA PHE A 333 5.71 -2.07 -12.90
C PHE A 333 5.20 -3.43 -13.34
N GLU A 334 5.92 -4.09 -14.24
CA GLU A 334 5.63 -5.48 -14.64
C GLU A 334 5.76 -6.46 -13.48
N ALA A 335 6.76 -6.34 -12.61
CA ALA A 335 6.88 -7.16 -11.43
C ALA A 335 5.63 -7.07 -10.53
N ALA A 336 5.07 -5.88 -10.37
CA ALA A 336 3.86 -5.69 -9.58
C ALA A 336 2.61 -6.30 -10.26
N SER A 337 2.45 -6.10 -11.57
CA SER A 337 1.34 -6.67 -12.34
C SER A 337 1.41 -8.19 -12.42
N THR A 338 2.60 -8.77 -12.43
CA THR A 338 2.81 -10.22 -12.56
C THR A 338 2.10 -11.03 -11.48
N ALA A 339 1.95 -10.48 -10.27
CA ALA A 339 1.17 -11.12 -9.21
C ALA A 339 -0.33 -11.28 -9.58
N ALA A 340 -0.88 -10.38 -10.39
CA ALA A 340 -2.26 -10.49 -10.87
C ALA A 340 -2.41 -11.59 -11.93
N TYR A 341 -1.44 -11.71 -12.84
CA TYR A 341 -1.42 -12.78 -13.84
C TYR A 341 -1.22 -14.15 -13.19
N TYR A 342 -0.34 -14.26 -12.20
CA TYR A 342 -0.19 -15.46 -11.40
C TYR A 342 -1.51 -15.91 -10.78
N LEU A 343 -2.26 -14.98 -10.18
CA LEU A 343 -3.57 -15.29 -9.60
C LEU A 343 -4.59 -15.78 -10.64
N ALA A 344 -4.56 -15.24 -11.86
CA ALA A 344 -5.45 -15.71 -12.92
C ALA A 344 -5.13 -17.16 -13.33
N GLU A 345 -3.85 -17.53 -13.44
CA GLU A 345 -3.42 -18.89 -13.76
C GLU A 345 -3.81 -19.89 -12.65
N VAL A 346 -3.54 -19.56 -11.38
CA VAL A 346 -3.91 -20.43 -10.24
C VAL A 346 -5.42 -20.62 -10.12
N CYS A 347 -6.21 -19.57 -10.37
CA CYS A 347 -7.66 -19.68 -10.36
C CYS A 347 -8.23 -20.53 -11.49
N ASP A 348 -7.58 -20.53 -12.66
CA ASP A 348 -8.00 -21.36 -13.81
C ASP A 348 -7.66 -22.83 -13.61
N ASP A 349 -6.52 -23.15 -13.01
CA ASP A 349 -6.12 -24.53 -12.72
C ASP A 349 -7.03 -25.17 -11.65
N SER A 350 -7.42 -24.45 -10.63
CA SER A 350 -8.37 -24.94 -9.61
C SER A 350 -9.76 -25.24 -10.19
N ARG A 351 -10.19 -24.56 -11.26
CA ARG A 351 -11.43 -24.85 -11.98
C ARG A 351 -11.31 -26.11 -12.83
N ARG A 352 -10.15 -26.39 -13.42
CA ARG A 352 -9.92 -27.58 -14.24
C ARG A 352 -9.83 -28.85 -13.40
N GLU A 353 -9.34 -28.79 -12.18
CA GLU A 353 -9.28 -29.93 -11.25
C GLU A 353 -10.67 -30.29 -10.66
N ASN A 354 -11.54 -29.32 -10.41
CA ASN A 354 -12.90 -29.55 -9.90
C ASN A 354 -13.90 -30.04 -10.97
N HIS A 355 -13.50 -30.15 -12.24
CA HIS A 355 -14.30 -30.70 -13.33
C HIS A 355 -13.79 -32.06 -13.85
N LYS A 356 -12.83 -32.66 -13.17
CA LYS A 356 -12.39 -34.05 -13.35
C LYS A 356 -12.91 -34.93 -12.19
#